data_d1ac610c4900c39e1566fdd8fe075159
#
_entry.id   d1ac610c4900c39e1566fdd8fe075159
#
_cell.length_a   1.000
_cell.length_b   1.000
_cell.length_c   1.000
_cell.angle_alpha   90.00
_cell.angle_beta   90.00
_cell.angle_gamma   90.00
#
_symmetry.space_group_name_H-M   'P 1'
#
loop_
_entity.id
_entity.type
_entity.pdbx_description
1 polymer ?
#
loop_
_entity_poly.entity_id
_entity_poly.type
_entity_poly.pdbx_seq_one_letter_code
_entity_poly.pdbx_strand_id
1 'polypeptide(L)'
;MISTQLAARETEGNPIRVASVGSGWMGTGFLAAVRHVLGMEIAILVDDNVGQAAEALQTLGGVAPERIVTTDSPGKAQDALVHGKIVVTPSLELAVAMNGIDVFTDVTPSPASGAATALAAIDAGRDVVLINIEADVTVGAELKDRAREAGVLYSVSSGDEPGCLMELWDFVTSLGYTPIVIGKGKNNPLDTNATPDTVRESAEKADKDPFQVASYVDGSKTMFEMCCVANATGCRPMQPGMIGPEATQETVSGIFALEHDGGRARFAGAVDYVQGPSMAGGVFVTVRVDDPRIARDLNYLKVGSGNYFTFFRPYHLWFLEAPISIARAVLNRETTLVPLDHPAADVVTVAKRDLVVGETLDTFGGYTFRGVIRDAAELSGTTGINTRPLPAGLAPGARLTRPVAAGEIVTWGDVELDEGAPVVRLRRAQYSRLEGEQQ
;
A
#
# COMPACT_ATOMS: atom_id res chain seq x y z
N MET A 1 -10.04 23.98 5.32
CA MET A 1 -9.18 23.34 4.29
C MET A 1 -7.90 22.89 4.98
N ILE A 2 -7.33 21.75 4.57
CA ILE A 2 -6.05 21.23 5.12
C ILE A 2 -4.92 22.26 5.03
N SER A 3 -4.78 22.93 3.88
CA SER A 3 -3.75 23.97 3.70
C SER A 3 -3.85 25.11 4.72
N THR A 4 -5.06 25.54 5.09
CA THR A 4 -5.27 26.59 6.09
C THR A 4 -4.91 26.10 7.50
N GLN A 5 -5.23 24.85 7.83
CA GLN A 5 -4.90 24.25 9.13
C GLN A 5 -3.38 24.06 9.29
N LEU A 6 -2.70 23.61 8.24
CA LEU A 6 -1.24 23.48 8.22
C LEU A 6 -0.55 24.85 8.36
N ALA A 7 -1.03 25.88 7.66
CA ALA A 7 -0.50 27.24 7.80
C ALA A 7 -0.69 27.81 9.22
N ALA A 8 -1.78 27.47 9.90
CA ALA A 8 -1.99 27.82 11.31
C ALA A 8 -0.95 27.15 12.23
N ARG A 9 -0.72 25.82 12.03
CA ARG A 9 0.32 25.08 12.78
C ARG A 9 1.72 25.69 12.61
N GLU A 10 2.05 26.11 11.39
CA GLU A 10 3.32 26.80 11.11
C GLU A 10 3.42 28.13 11.87
N THR A 11 2.35 28.94 11.82
CA THR A 11 2.32 30.25 12.50
C THR A 11 2.41 30.12 14.02
N GLU A 12 1.82 29.06 14.58
CA GLU A 12 1.81 28.75 16.01
C GLU A 12 3.13 28.12 16.48
N GLY A 13 4.04 27.78 15.55
CA GLY A 13 5.29 27.08 15.87
C GLY A 13 5.08 25.66 16.39
N ASN A 14 3.97 25.02 15.99
CA ASN A 14 3.57 23.69 16.43
C ASN A 14 3.29 22.78 15.20
N PRO A 15 4.31 22.51 14.37
CA PRO A 15 4.15 21.67 13.18
C PRO A 15 3.76 20.25 13.56
N ILE A 16 3.10 19.54 12.63
CA ILE A 16 2.90 18.08 12.73
C ILE A 16 4.25 17.39 12.72
N ARG A 17 4.55 16.61 13.74
CA ARG A 17 5.83 15.94 13.95
C ARG A 17 5.74 14.46 13.57
N VAL A 18 6.41 14.09 12.49
CA VAL A 18 6.36 12.77 11.88
C VAL A 18 7.59 11.95 12.29
N ALA A 19 7.38 10.71 12.74
CA ALA A 19 8.43 9.69 12.77
C ALA A 19 8.31 8.82 11.51
N SER A 20 9.36 8.81 10.69
CA SER A 20 9.40 8.04 9.44
C SER A 20 10.39 6.90 9.55
N VAL A 21 10.02 5.72 9.06
CA VAL A 21 10.89 4.53 8.99
C VAL A 21 11.25 4.26 7.53
N GLY A 22 12.55 4.27 7.23
CA GLY A 22 13.11 4.05 5.90
C GLY A 22 13.56 5.32 5.19
N SER A 23 14.78 5.28 4.65
CA SER A 23 15.40 6.34 3.84
C SER A 23 15.83 5.86 2.46
N GLY A 24 15.20 4.81 1.95
CA GLY A 24 15.35 4.32 0.57
C GLY A 24 14.72 5.28 -0.45
N TRP A 25 14.49 4.80 -1.68
CA TRP A 25 13.96 5.63 -2.78
C TRP A 25 12.65 6.35 -2.42
N MET A 26 11.65 5.62 -1.87
CA MET A 26 10.38 6.23 -1.41
C MET A 26 10.60 7.16 -0.22
N GLY A 27 11.44 6.77 0.75
CA GLY A 27 11.71 7.56 1.95
C GLY A 27 12.38 8.89 1.61
N THR A 28 13.40 8.90 0.75
CA THR A 28 14.06 10.11 0.30
C THR A 28 13.11 11.04 -0.46
N GLY A 29 12.22 10.48 -1.28
CA GLY A 29 11.16 11.25 -1.95
C GLY A 29 10.18 11.87 -0.95
N PHE A 30 9.78 11.12 0.08
CA PHE A 30 8.91 11.62 1.15
C PHE A 30 9.57 12.75 1.94
N LEU A 31 10.87 12.65 2.28
CA LEU A 31 11.63 13.74 2.90
C LEU A 31 11.60 15.02 2.04
N ALA A 32 11.84 14.85 0.73
CA ALA A 32 11.78 15.95 -0.22
C ALA A 32 10.39 16.58 -0.33
N ALA A 33 9.32 15.78 -0.24
CA ALA A 33 7.93 16.26 -0.24
C ALA A 33 7.61 17.05 1.04
N VAL A 34 7.89 16.47 2.21
CA VAL A 34 7.59 17.10 3.51
C VAL A 34 8.29 18.46 3.67
N ARG A 35 9.49 18.61 3.13
CA ARG A 35 10.24 19.88 3.13
C ARG A 35 9.43 21.09 2.64
N HIS A 36 8.48 20.87 1.72
CA HIS A 36 7.67 21.92 1.11
C HIS A 36 6.29 22.09 1.77
N VAL A 37 5.97 21.27 2.76
CA VAL A 37 4.69 21.33 3.47
C VAL A 37 4.83 22.20 4.72
N LEU A 38 4.17 23.34 4.70
CA LEU A 38 4.10 24.22 5.89
C LEU A 38 3.43 23.49 7.05
N GLY A 39 3.93 23.69 8.27
CA GLY A 39 3.32 23.12 9.46
C GLY A 39 3.45 21.60 9.60
N MET A 40 4.43 21.00 8.91
CA MET A 40 4.79 19.57 9.06
C MET A 40 6.31 19.42 9.01
N GLU A 41 6.87 18.54 9.84
CA GLU A 41 8.30 18.23 9.84
C GLU A 41 8.55 16.75 10.15
N ILE A 42 9.67 16.22 9.64
CA ILE A 42 10.23 14.98 10.14
C ILE A 42 10.93 15.26 11.46
N ALA A 43 10.47 14.63 12.52
CA ALA A 43 11.06 14.74 13.84
C ALA A 43 12.03 13.58 14.15
N ILE A 44 11.69 12.37 13.67
CA ILE A 44 12.55 11.18 13.80
C ILE A 44 12.62 10.48 12.44
N LEU A 45 13.82 10.08 12.05
CA LEU A 45 14.06 9.18 10.92
C LEU A 45 14.73 7.91 11.44
N VAL A 46 14.05 6.78 11.26
CA VAL A 46 14.55 5.46 11.64
C VAL A 46 15.08 4.75 10.40
N ASP A 47 16.33 4.32 10.43
CA ASP A 47 16.96 3.57 9.35
C ASP A 47 18.20 2.84 9.88
N ASP A 48 18.43 1.61 9.45
CA ASP A 48 19.61 0.83 9.83
C ASP A 48 20.91 1.51 9.35
N ASN A 49 20.85 2.20 8.20
CA ASN A 49 21.94 3.01 7.68
C ASN A 49 21.78 4.48 8.11
N VAL A 50 22.08 4.76 9.37
CA VAL A 50 21.97 6.11 9.95
C VAL A 50 22.80 7.17 9.23
N GLY A 51 23.91 6.77 8.58
CA GLY A 51 24.74 7.69 7.80
C GLY A 51 24.02 8.16 6.54
N GLN A 52 23.47 7.24 5.77
CA GLN A 52 22.67 7.53 4.58
C GLN A 52 21.40 8.33 4.94
N ALA A 53 20.73 7.98 6.04
CA ALA A 53 19.55 8.68 6.51
C ALA A 53 19.85 10.14 6.87
N ALA A 54 20.96 10.40 7.57
CA ALA A 54 21.41 11.76 7.91
C ALA A 54 21.79 12.56 6.65
N GLU A 55 22.47 11.96 5.69
CA GLU A 55 22.79 12.59 4.40
C GLU A 55 21.52 12.91 3.59
N ALA A 56 20.54 12.01 3.55
CA ALA A 56 19.27 12.24 2.88
C ALA A 56 18.48 13.42 3.48
N LEU A 57 18.46 13.55 4.81
CA LEU A 57 17.87 14.72 5.48
C LEU A 57 18.55 16.03 5.07
N GLN A 58 19.88 16.05 4.94
CA GLN A 58 20.60 17.24 4.53
C GLN A 58 20.35 17.59 3.06
N THR A 59 20.54 16.63 2.18
CA THR A 59 20.55 16.85 0.72
C THR A 59 19.15 17.01 0.14
N LEU A 60 18.20 16.17 0.56
CA LEU A 60 16.83 16.10 0.03
C LEU A 60 15.82 16.75 0.98
N GLY A 61 15.93 16.51 2.28
CA GLY A 61 15.09 17.14 3.30
C GLY A 61 15.43 18.62 3.53
N GLY A 62 16.59 19.09 3.08
CA GLY A 62 17.02 20.49 3.24
C GLY A 62 17.32 20.88 4.69
N VAL A 63 17.65 19.90 5.52
CA VAL A 63 17.91 20.11 6.96
C VAL A 63 19.36 20.50 7.19
N ALA A 64 19.60 21.59 7.93
CA ALA A 64 20.92 22.00 8.30
C ALA A 64 21.61 20.95 9.21
N PRO A 65 22.91 20.63 9.00
CA PRO A 65 23.59 19.55 9.71
C PRO A 65 23.53 19.67 11.25
N GLU A 66 23.56 20.87 11.79
CA GLU A 66 23.46 21.14 13.23
C GLU A 66 22.10 20.84 13.84
N ARG A 67 21.08 20.68 13.01
CA ARG A 67 19.75 20.23 13.43
C ARG A 67 19.60 18.70 13.47
N ILE A 68 20.57 17.94 12.98
CA ILE A 68 20.50 16.48 12.91
C ILE A 68 21.30 15.89 14.08
N VAL A 69 20.68 14.98 14.83
CA VAL A 69 21.31 14.26 15.95
C VAL A 69 21.19 12.77 15.72
N THR A 70 22.28 12.11 15.39
CA THR A 70 22.33 10.64 15.32
C THR A 70 22.59 10.08 16.71
N THR A 71 21.67 9.28 17.23
CA THR A 71 21.76 8.71 18.59
C THR A 71 20.84 7.54 18.81
N ASP A 72 21.26 6.58 19.65
CA ASP A 72 20.46 5.49 20.23
C ASP A 72 20.14 5.70 21.72
N SER A 73 20.58 6.83 22.30
CA SER A 73 20.35 7.20 23.70
C SER A 73 19.01 7.91 23.87
N PRO A 74 18.06 7.38 24.65
CA PRO A 74 16.74 8.00 24.87
C PRO A 74 16.82 9.42 25.42
N GLY A 75 17.72 9.67 26.38
CA GLY A 75 17.90 11.00 26.95
C GLY A 75 18.40 12.03 25.93
N LYS A 76 19.38 11.66 25.09
CA LYS A 76 19.88 12.55 24.03
C LYS A 76 18.84 12.77 22.94
N ALA A 77 18.08 11.73 22.56
CA ALA A 77 17.01 11.83 21.59
C ALA A 77 15.92 12.79 22.06
N GLN A 78 15.43 12.62 23.30
CA GLN A 78 14.39 13.50 23.86
C GLN A 78 14.89 14.94 23.99
N ASP A 79 16.13 15.17 24.43
CA ASP A 79 16.72 16.51 24.51
C ASP A 79 16.81 17.16 23.12
N ALA A 80 17.24 16.41 22.09
CA ALA A 80 17.27 16.89 20.72
C ALA A 80 15.88 17.31 20.22
N LEU A 81 14.85 16.48 20.46
CA LEU A 81 13.48 16.76 20.06
C LEU A 81 12.89 17.99 20.75
N VAL A 82 13.19 18.21 22.04
CA VAL A 82 12.77 19.41 22.78
C VAL A 82 13.40 20.68 22.22
N HIS A 83 14.65 20.59 21.71
CA HIS A 83 15.34 21.71 21.07
C HIS A 83 15.06 21.84 19.55
N GLY A 84 14.02 21.22 19.03
CA GLY A 84 13.62 21.32 17.63
C GLY A 84 14.61 20.69 16.65
N LYS A 85 15.42 19.72 17.10
CA LYS A 85 16.33 18.94 16.25
C LYS A 85 15.66 17.67 15.76
N ILE A 86 16.18 17.10 14.69
CA ILE A 86 15.74 15.84 14.11
C ILE A 86 16.62 14.71 14.61
N VAL A 87 16.00 13.64 15.08
CA VAL A 87 16.73 12.45 15.54
C VAL A 87 16.85 11.44 14.40
N VAL A 88 18.05 10.91 14.18
CA VAL A 88 18.31 9.76 13.32
C VAL A 88 18.76 8.60 14.17
N THR A 89 18.11 7.44 14.04
CA THR A 89 18.34 6.26 14.89
C THR A 89 18.06 4.95 14.13
N PRO A 90 18.78 3.86 14.44
CA PRO A 90 18.41 2.54 13.93
C PRO A 90 17.30 1.86 14.77
N SER A 91 16.92 2.45 15.91
CA SER A 91 16.01 1.82 16.87
C SER A 91 14.59 2.34 16.77
N LEU A 92 13.68 1.47 16.32
CA LEU A 92 12.24 1.73 16.35
C LEU A 92 11.72 1.86 17.78
N GLU A 93 12.24 1.03 18.72
CA GLU A 93 11.85 1.09 20.13
C GLU A 93 12.19 2.45 20.76
N LEU A 94 13.35 3.03 20.40
CA LEU A 94 13.68 4.38 20.80
C LEU A 94 12.68 5.36 20.22
N ALA A 95 12.37 5.27 18.93
CA ALA A 95 11.48 6.23 18.27
C ALA A 95 10.08 6.25 18.90
N VAL A 96 9.47 5.08 19.18
CA VAL A 96 8.13 5.01 19.78
C VAL A 96 8.08 5.46 21.24
N ALA A 97 9.21 5.36 21.95
CA ALA A 97 9.32 5.83 23.33
C ALA A 97 9.43 7.36 23.47
N MET A 98 9.69 8.09 22.38
CA MET A 98 9.85 9.56 22.42
C MET A 98 8.52 10.28 22.56
N ASN A 99 8.53 11.39 23.31
CA ASN A 99 7.39 12.29 23.42
C ASN A 99 7.42 13.37 22.32
N GLY A 100 6.22 13.89 22.00
CA GLY A 100 6.07 14.98 21.03
C GLY A 100 6.14 14.53 19.58
N ILE A 101 5.79 13.29 19.28
CA ILE A 101 5.57 12.75 17.93
C ILE A 101 4.07 12.57 17.75
N ASP A 102 3.52 13.10 16.65
CA ASP A 102 2.09 13.04 16.36
C ASP A 102 1.70 11.77 15.61
N VAL A 103 2.57 11.31 14.70
CA VAL A 103 2.24 10.18 13.79
C VAL A 103 3.48 9.43 13.36
N PHE A 104 3.31 8.10 13.18
CA PHE A 104 4.32 7.22 12.62
C PHE A 104 3.97 6.83 11.19
N THR A 105 4.99 6.71 10.32
CA THR A 105 4.86 6.18 8.97
C THR A 105 5.99 5.23 8.64
N ASP A 106 5.70 4.18 7.85
CA ASP A 106 6.70 3.30 7.25
C ASP A 106 6.66 3.48 5.73
N VAL A 107 7.81 3.75 5.16
CA VAL A 107 8.00 3.99 3.72
C VAL A 107 8.90 2.92 3.07
N THR A 108 9.15 1.82 3.78
CA THR A 108 9.93 0.69 3.28
C THR A 108 9.08 -0.20 2.37
N PRO A 109 9.68 -1.00 1.47
CA PRO A 109 8.96 -2.00 0.69
C PRO A 109 8.74 -3.32 1.47
N SER A 110 9.08 -3.38 2.76
CA SER A 110 9.05 -4.59 3.57
C SER A 110 7.75 -4.71 4.37
N PRO A 111 6.89 -5.72 4.10
CA PRO A 111 5.72 -5.99 4.93
C PRO A 111 6.06 -6.21 6.41
N ALA A 112 7.21 -6.83 6.68
CA ALA A 112 7.68 -7.07 8.05
C ALA A 112 8.03 -5.77 8.77
N SER A 113 8.70 -4.82 8.09
CA SER A 113 9.01 -3.49 8.63
C SER A 113 7.72 -2.71 8.91
N GLY A 114 6.82 -2.60 7.92
CA GLY A 114 5.56 -1.88 8.08
C GLY A 114 4.69 -2.44 9.20
N ALA A 115 4.62 -3.77 9.32
CA ALA A 115 3.89 -4.44 10.40
C ALA A 115 4.52 -4.16 11.78
N ALA A 116 5.86 -4.21 11.89
CA ALA A 116 6.58 -3.92 13.14
C ALA A 116 6.41 -2.45 13.54
N THR A 117 6.56 -1.52 12.59
CA THR A 117 6.38 -0.09 12.81
C THR A 117 4.97 0.24 13.29
N ALA A 118 3.96 -0.27 12.58
CA ALA A 118 2.57 -0.01 12.94
C ALA A 118 2.23 -0.61 14.31
N LEU A 119 2.61 -1.86 14.58
CA LEU A 119 2.34 -2.50 15.86
C LEU A 119 3.00 -1.74 17.01
N ALA A 120 4.29 -1.40 16.90
CA ALA A 120 5.02 -0.69 17.94
C ALA A 120 4.43 0.72 18.20
N ALA A 121 4.04 1.44 17.18
CA ALA A 121 3.38 2.74 17.29
C ALA A 121 2.01 2.62 17.97
N ILE A 122 1.17 1.66 17.56
CA ILE A 122 -0.16 1.40 18.15
C ILE A 122 -0.02 1.04 19.63
N ASP A 123 0.90 0.11 19.97
CA ASP A 123 1.14 -0.32 21.35
C ASP A 123 1.66 0.84 22.23
N ALA A 124 2.33 1.83 21.64
CA ALA A 124 2.76 3.06 22.29
C ALA A 124 1.68 4.17 22.31
N GLY A 125 0.45 3.91 21.83
CA GLY A 125 -0.64 4.88 21.79
C GLY A 125 -0.43 5.99 20.76
N ARG A 126 0.20 5.68 19.61
CA ARG A 126 0.52 6.63 18.54
C ARG A 126 -0.28 6.35 17.27
N ASP A 127 -0.67 7.42 16.57
CA ASP A 127 -1.32 7.32 15.27
C ASP A 127 -0.36 6.79 14.20
N VAL A 128 -0.91 6.05 13.23
CA VAL A 128 -0.17 5.43 12.14
C VAL A 128 -0.80 5.77 10.79
N VAL A 129 0.01 6.28 9.87
CA VAL A 129 -0.35 6.44 8.46
C VAL A 129 0.70 5.73 7.61
N LEU A 130 0.40 4.52 7.13
CA LEU A 130 1.35 3.72 6.34
C LEU A 130 1.42 4.19 4.88
N ILE A 131 2.64 4.29 4.35
CA ILE A 131 2.90 4.37 2.91
C ILE A 131 3.13 2.94 2.36
N ASN A 132 3.50 2.02 3.23
CA ASN A 132 3.75 0.60 2.95
C ASN A 132 2.43 -0.18 2.80
N ILE A 133 1.91 -0.28 1.59
CA ILE A 133 0.67 -1.00 1.30
C ILE A 133 0.82 -2.52 1.41
N GLU A 134 2.03 -3.05 1.25
CA GLU A 134 2.31 -4.48 1.36
C GLU A 134 2.05 -4.96 2.80
N ALA A 135 2.37 -4.14 3.79
CA ALA A 135 2.05 -4.41 5.20
C ALA A 135 0.54 -4.37 5.45
N ASP A 136 -0.15 -3.36 4.90
CA ASP A 136 -1.62 -3.24 5.01
C ASP A 136 -2.34 -4.46 4.44
N VAL A 137 -2.02 -4.86 3.21
CA VAL A 137 -2.61 -6.05 2.58
C VAL A 137 -2.34 -7.31 3.40
N THR A 138 -1.16 -7.42 4.01
CA THR A 138 -0.75 -8.62 4.75
C THR A 138 -1.43 -8.71 6.12
N VAL A 139 -1.50 -7.61 6.87
CA VAL A 139 -1.96 -7.61 8.28
C VAL A 139 -2.80 -6.40 8.68
N GLY A 140 -3.23 -5.58 7.72
CA GLY A 140 -3.88 -4.30 8.00
C GLY A 140 -5.20 -4.42 8.76
N ALA A 141 -5.99 -5.47 8.53
CA ALA A 141 -7.24 -5.67 9.27
C ALA A 141 -6.99 -5.90 10.76
N GLU A 142 -5.95 -6.67 11.12
CA GLU A 142 -5.54 -6.85 12.52
C GLU A 142 -4.95 -5.56 13.11
N LEU A 143 -4.12 -4.83 12.36
CA LEU A 143 -3.55 -3.55 12.80
C LEU A 143 -4.64 -2.50 13.06
N LYS A 144 -5.63 -2.40 12.17
CA LYS A 144 -6.79 -1.52 12.35
C LYS A 144 -7.54 -1.83 13.64
N ASP A 145 -7.81 -3.12 13.92
CA ASP A 145 -8.54 -3.52 15.12
C ASP A 145 -7.77 -3.18 16.39
N ARG A 146 -6.46 -3.45 16.42
CA ARG A 146 -5.59 -3.05 17.52
C ARG A 146 -5.54 -1.53 17.70
N ALA A 147 -5.48 -0.76 16.61
CA ALA A 147 -5.53 0.69 16.68
C ALA A 147 -6.85 1.19 17.28
N ARG A 148 -7.98 0.58 16.89
CA ARG A 148 -9.30 0.87 17.47
C ARG A 148 -9.34 0.56 18.97
N GLU A 149 -8.78 -0.57 19.40
CA GLU A 149 -8.70 -0.94 20.82
C GLU A 149 -7.79 0.00 21.62
N ALA A 150 -6.68 0.44 21.03
CA ALA A 150 -5.76 1.41 21.63
C ALA A 150 -6.26 2.87 21.58
N GLY A 151 -7.37 3.15 20.86
CA GLY A 151 -7.90 4.51 20.69
C GLY A 151 -7.07 5.41 19.80
N VAL A 152 -6.25 4.84 18.92
CA VAL A 152 -5.40 5.55 17.96
C VAL A 152 -5.91 5.36 16.53
N LEU A 153 -5.41 6.20 15.59
CA LEU A 153 -5.80 6.12 14.19
C LEU A 153 -4.81 5.23 13.42
N TYR A 154 -5.35 4.36 12.58
CA TYR A 154 -4.64 3.61 11.56
C TYR A 154 -5.17 3.97 10.18
N SER A 155 -4.30 4.27 9.23
CA SER A 155 -4.67 4.54 7.84
C SER A 155 -3.53 4.17 6.89
N VAL A 156 -3.88 3.85 5.64
CA VAL A 156 -2.94 3.90 4.50
C VAL A 156 -3.00 5.29 3.88
N SER A 157 -1.90 5.76 3.32
CA SER A 157 -1.76 7.11 2.78
C SER A 157 -2.35 7.28 1.39
N SER A 158 -2.61 8.54 1.01
CA SER A 158 -2.76 8.97 -0.39
C SER A 158 -1.44 8.88 -1.16
N GLY A 159 -1.55 8.96 -2.48
CA GLY A 159 -0.44 9.14 -3.40
C GLY A 159 -0.09 7.90 -4.19
N ASP A 160 -0.09 6.73 -3.58
CA ASP A 160 -0.10 5.47 -4.33
C ASP A 160 -1.53 5.21 -4.86
N GLU A 161 -1.67 4.32 -5.83
CA GLU A 161 -2.93 4.08 -6.52
C GLU A 161 -4.11 3.79 -5.57
N PRO A 162 -3.95 2.99 -4.50
CA PRO A 162 -5.06 2.75 -3.57
C PRO A 162 -5.64 4.01 -2.95
N GLY A 163 -4.81 4.92 -2.45
CA GLY A 163 -5.27 6.17 -1.86
C GLY A 163 -5.95 7.09 -2.88
N CYS A 164 -5.41 7.16 -4.11
CA CYS A 164 -6.02 7.93 -5.20
C CYS A 164 -7.37 7.33 -5.65
N LEU A 165 -7.50 6.00 -5.62
CA LEU A 165 -8.75 5.31 -5.92
C LEU A 165 -9.82 5.56 -4.87
N MET A 166 -9.44 5.69 -3.60
CA MET A 166 -10.41 6.05 -2.55
C MET A 166 -11.02 7.43 -2.75
N GLU A 167 -10.29 8.39 -3.32
CA GLU A 167 -10.85 9.70 -3.67
C GLU A 167 -11.93 9.57 -4.77
N LEU A 168 -11.67 8.77 -5.81
CA LEU A 168 -12.66 8.52 -6.86
C LEU A 168 -13.83 7.67 -6.35
N TRP A 169 -13.56 6.69 -5.48
CA TRP A 169 -14.59 5.89 -4.83
C TRP A 169 -15.53 6.76 -4.01
N ASP A 170 -15.00 7.60 -3.12
CA ASP A 170 -15.80 8.52 -2.31
C ASP A 170 -16.62 9.47 -3.21
N PHE A 171 -15.99 10.02 -4.26
CA PHE A 171 -16.67 10.87 -5.23
C PHE A 171 -17.88 10.18 -5.85
N VAL A 172 -17.72 9.00 -6.44
CA VAL A 172 -18.83 8.34 -7.16
C VAL A 172 -19.89 7.79 -6.21
N THR A 173 -19.51 7.25 -5.05
CA THR A 173 -20.46 6.71 -4.07
C THR A 173 -21.23 7.81 -3.35
N SER A 174 -20.61 8.97 -3.10
CA SER A 174 -21.30 10.15 -2.57
C SER A 174 -22.33 10.75 -3.55
N LEU A 175 -22.14 10.53 -4.87
CA LEU A 175 -23.16 10.84 -5.88
C LEU A 175 -24.27 9.78 -5.99
N GLY A 176 -24.19 8.70 -5.20
CA GLY A 176 -25.17 7.61 -5.20
C GLY A 176 -24.96 6.56 -6.28
N TYR A 177 -23.79 6.53 -6.94
CA TYR A 177 -23.48 5.52 -7.95
C TYR A 177 -22.77 4.31 -7.35
N THR A 178 -23.13 3.12 -7.84
CA THR A 178 -22.44 1.88 -7.53
C THR A 178 -21.31 1.66 -8.52
N PRO A 179 -20.04 1.55 -8.07
CA PRO A 179 -18.94 1.18 -8.92
C PRO A 179 -19.13 -0.20 -9.55
N ILE A 180 -18.90 -0.31 -10.85
CA ILE A 180 -18.84 -1.58 -11.56
C ILE A 180 -17.43 -2.15 -11.45
N VAL A 181 -16.42 -1.35 -11.85
CA VAL A 181 -15.01 -1.70 -11.70
C VAL A 181 -14.25 -0.49 -11.18
N ILE A 182 -13.41 -0.72 -10.19
CA ILE A 182 -12.41 0.21 -9.70
C ILE A 182 -11.02 -0.31 -10.06
N GLY A 183 -10.13 0.55 -10.60
CA GLY A 183 -8.88 0.03 -11.11
C GLY A 183 -7.85 1.09 -11.49
N LYS A 184 -6.72 0.58 -11.98
CA LYS A 184 -5.56 1.38 -12.38
C LYS A 184 -5.11 1.09 -13.81
N GLY A 185 -4.41 2.03 -14.40
CA GLY A 185 -3.64 1.84 -15.63
C GLY A 185 -2.22 1.35 -15.29
N LYS A 186 -1.87 0.14 -15.76
CA LYS A 186 -0.54 -0.43 -15.54
C LYS A 186 0.50 0.25 -16.44
N ASN A 187 1.61 0.73 -15.84
CA ASN A 187 2.66 1.45 -16.54
C ASN A 187 3.54 0.54 -17.43
N ASN A 188 3.73 -0.70 -16.99
CA ASN A 188 4.63 -1.65 -17.66
C ASN A 188 3.82 -2.82 -18.22
N PRO A 189 4.20 -3.40 -19.36
CA PRO A 189 3.64 -4.66 -19.82
C PRO A 189 3.74 -5.75 -18.75
N LEU A 190 2.77 -6.66 -18.70
CA LEU A 190 2.82 -7.78 -17.78
C LEU A 190 3.68 -8.90 -18.34
N ASP A 191 4.73 -9.29 -17.61
CA ASP A 191 5.48 -10.54 -17.79
C ASP A 191 5.61 -11.22 -16.43
N THR A 192 4.79 -12.23 -16.18
CA THR A 192 4.73 -12.96 -14.91
C THR A 192 6.02 -13.70 -14.54
N ASN A 193 6.96 -13.84 -15.49
CA ASN A 193 8.26 -14.46 -15.29
C ASN A 193 9.40 -13.44 -15.17
N ALA A 194 9.09 -12.14 -15.16
CA ALA A 194 10.09 -11.10 -15.01
C ALA A 194 10.96 -11.31 -13.77
N THR A 195 12.25 -11.11 -13.93
CA THR A 195 13.26 -11.19 -12.88
C THR A 195 14.15 -9.94 -12.93
N PRO A 196 14.97 -9.68 -11.89
CA PRO A 196 15.91 -8.55 -11.94
C PRO A 196 16.81 -8.55 -13.18
N ASP A 197 17.18 -9.73 -13.68
CA ASP A 197 18.03 -9.84 -14.89
C ASP A 197 17.28 -9.45 -16.17
N THR A 198 16.00 -9.85 -16.30
CA THR A 198 15.21 -9.54 -17.51
C THR A 198 14.84 -8.07 -17.64
N VAL A 199 14.83 -7.32 -16.52
CA VAL A 199 14.48 -5.89 -16.49
C VAL A 199 15.68 -4.97 -16.25
N ARG A 200 16.90 -5.50 -16.15
CA ARG A 200 18.13 -4.76 -15.80
C ARG A 200 18.30 -3.49 -16.60
N GLU A 201 18.23 -3.58 -17.93
CA GLU A 201 18.44 -2.42 -18.81
C GLU A 201 17.37 -1.33 -18.59
N SER A 202 16.12 -1.71 -18.37
CA SER A 202 15.03 -0.74 -18.11
C SER A 202 15.15 -0.13 -16.70
N ALA A 203 15.62 -0.88 -15.72
CA ALA A 203 15.89 -0.42 -14.38
C ALA A 203 17.04 0.60 -14.36
N GLU A 204 18.14 0.32 -15.02
CA GLU A 204 19.28 1.23 -15.16
C GLU A 204 18.88 2.55 -15.85
N LYS A 205 18.10 2.47 -16.95
CA LYS A 205 17.58 3.69 -17.63
C LYS A 205 16.68 4.54 -16.76
N ALA A 206 15.95 3.90 -15.84
CA ALA A 206 15.02 4.59 -14.94
C ALA A 206 15.65 5.00 -13.60
N ASP A 207 16.94 4.70 -13.37
CA ASP A 207 17.65 4.88 -12.10
C ASP A 207 16.89 4.23 -10.93
N LYS A 208 16.50 2.96 -11.11
CA LYS A 208 15.72 2.18 -10.15
C LYS A 208 16.37 0.84 -9.85
N ASP A 209 16.05 0.29 -8.69
CA ASP A 209 16.41 -1.05 -8.29
C ASP A 209 15.76 -2.09 -9.23
N PRO A 210 16.54 -3.06 -9.81
CA PRO A 210 15.99 -4.08 -10.69
C PRO A 210 14.93 -4.97 -10.05
N PHE A 211 15.01 -5.28 -8.75
CA PHE A 211 13.98 -6.04 -8.04
C PHE A 211 12.66 -5.25 -7.99
N GLN A 212 12.75 -3.95 -7.71
CA GLN A 212 11.60 -3.07 -7.71
C GLN A 212 10.94 -3.02 -9.10
N VAL A 213 11.70 -2.84 -10.17
CA VAL A 213 11.16 -2.82 -11.53
C VAL A 213 10.57 -4.18 -11.91
N ALA A 214 11.23 -5.28 -11.54
CA ALA A 214 10.72 -6.63 -11.79
C ALA A 214 9.37 -6.87 -11.07
N SER A 215 9.18 -6.35 -9.84
CA SER A 215 7.89 -6.43 -9.13
C SER A 215 6.75 -5.68 -9.83
N TYR A 216 7.07 -4.63 -10.56
CA TYR A 216 6.10 -3.92 -11.40
C TYR A 216 5.74 -4.73 -12.65
N VAL A 217 6.75 -5.34 -13.29
CA VAL A 217 6.59 -6.09 -14.55
C VAL A 217 5.94 -7.45 -14.31
N ASP A 218 6.29 -8.18 -13.23
CA ASP A 218 5.69 -9.48 -12.91
C ASP A 218 4.24 -9.38 -12.36
N GLY A 219 3.80 -8.15 -12.11
CA GLY A 219 2.46 -7.83 -11.65
C GLY A 219 2.28 -7.84 -10.13
N SER A 220 3.24 -8.30 -9.33
CA SER A 220 3.10 -8.40 -7.86
C SER A 220 2.66 -7.08 -7.23
N LYS A 221 3.29 -5.96 -7.60
CA LYS A 221 2.91 -4.64 -7.07
C LYS A 221 1.45 -4.31 -7.40
N THR A 222 1.01 -4.51 -8.65
CA THR A 222 -0.39 -4.30 -9.07
C THR A 222 -1.38 -5.17 -8.28
N MET A 223 -1.00 -6.41 -7.94
CA MET A 223 -1.85 -7.28 -7.12
C MET A 223 -2.01 -6.74 -5.70
N PHE A 224 -0.94 -6.24 -5.07
CA PHE A 224 -1.00 -5.59 -3.76
C PHE A 224 -1.86 -4.32 -3.79
N GLU A 225 -1.65 -3.45 -4.76
CA GLU A 225 -2.41 -2.20 -4.90
C GLU A 225 -3.91 -2.47 -5.04
N MET A 226 -4.31 -3.39 -5.91
CA MET A 226 -5.72 -3.72 -6.11
C MET A 226 -6.30 -4.52 -4.95
N CYS A 227 -5.51 -5.30 -4.23
CA CYS A 227 -5.93 -5.98 -3.01
C CYS A 227 -6.18 -4.99 -1.86
N CYS A 228 -5.33 -3.97 -1.70
CA CYS A 228 -5.53 -2.89 -0.73
C CYS A 228 -6.87 -2.19 -0.97
N VAL A 229 -7.19 -1.85 -2.23
CA VAL A 229 -8.48 -1.27 -2.62
C VAL A 229 -9.64 -2.24 -2.38
N ALA A 230 -9.49 -3.51 -2.75
CA ALA A 230 -10.49 -4.54 -2.51
C ALA A 230 -10.85 -4.64 -1.03
N ASN A 231 -9.83 -4.67 -0.18
CA ASN A 231 -10.01 -4.78 1.27
C ASN A 231 -10.62 -3.52 1.92
N ALA A 232 -10.45 -2.34 1.31
CA ALA A 232 -11.05 -1.11 1.80
C ALA A 232 -12.50 -0.89 1.32
N THR A 233 -12.86 -1.44 0.15
CA THR A 233 -14.14 -1.16 -0.51
C THR A 233 -15.12 -2.32 -0.52
N GLY A 234 -14.65 -3.55 -0.27
CA GLY A 234 -15.43 -4.79 -0.45
C GLY A 234 -15.53 -5.24 -1.92
N CYS A 235 -14.90 -4.52 -2.85
CA CYS A 235 -14.78 -4.97 -4.23
C CYS A 235 -13.89 -6.22 -4.31
N ARG A 236 -14.09 -7.06 -5.34
CA ARG A 236 -13.39 -8.34 -5.45
C ARG A 236 -12.76 -8.54 -6.82
N PRO A 237 -11.65 -9.28 -6.95
CA PRO A 237 -11.15 -9.66 -8.27
C PRO A 237 -12.13 -10.61 -8.96
N MET A 238 -12.35 -10.44 -10.27
CA MET A 238 -13.26 -11.27 -11.04
C MET A 238 -12.69 -12.67 -11.33
N GLN A 239 -11.38 -12.80 -11.23
CA GLN A 239 -10.63 -14.05 -11.38
C GLN A 239 -9.26 -13.91 -10.70
N PRO A 240 -8.53 -15.00 -10.44
CA PRO A 240 -7.16 -14.96 -9.98
C PRO A 240 -6.28 -14.07 -10.86
N GLY A 241 -5.61 -13.07 -10.26
CA GLY A 241 -4.73 -12.14 -10.97
C GLY A 241 -5.45 -11.07 -11.79
N MET A 242 -6.80 -10.98 -11.74
CA MET A 242 -7.63 -10.04 -12.48
C MET A 242 -7.63 -10.29 -14.01
N ILE A 243 -8.31 -9.47 -14.80
CA ILE A 243 -8.40 -9.65 -16.27
C ILE A 243 -7.27 -8.91 -16.98
N GLY A 244 -7.02 -7.66 -16.58
CA GLY A 244 -5.96 -6.81 -17.14
C GLY A 244 -6.07 -6.53 -18.64
N PRO A 245 -7.24 -6.13 -19.18
CA PRO A 245 -7.42 -5.94 -20.62
C PRO A 245 -6.64 -4.73 -21.12
N GLU A 246 -6.34 -4.73 -22.42
CA GLU A 246 -5.93 -3.49 -23.10
C GLU A 246 -7.12 -2.53 -23.18
N ALA A 247 -6.89 -1.26 -22.87
CA ALA A 247 -7.91 -0.22 -22.91
C ALA A 247 -7.32 1.17 -23.18
N THR A 248 -8.18 2.06 -23.69
CA THR A 248 -7.94 3.51 -23.73
C THR A 248 -9.00 4.22 -22.89
N GLN A 249 -8.84 5.53 -22.68
CA GLN A 249 -9.85 6.33 -21.97
C GLN A 249 -11.23 6.26 -22.66
N GLU A 250 -11.26 6.11 -23.99
CA GLU A 250 -12.49 6.03 -24.76
C GLU A 250 -13.14 4.64 -24.67
N THR A 251 -12.37 3.59 -24.49
CA THR A 251 -12.87 2.19 -24.55
C THR A 251 -13.11 1.57 -23.19
N VAL A 252 -12.47 2.03 -22.12
CA VAL A 252 -12.49 1.41 -20.78
C VAL A 252 -13.91 1.26 -20.21
N SER A 253 -14.79 2.25 -20.43
CA SER A 253 -16.17 2.19 -19.94
C SER A 253 -16.97 1.06 -20.56
N GLY A 254 -16.79 0.83 -21.88
CA GLY A 254 -17.43 -0.28 -22.60
C GLY A 254 -16.81 -1.64 -22.26
N ILE A 255 -15.49 -1.71 -22.09
CA ILE A 255 -14.78 -2.92 -21.68
C ILE A 255 -15.26 -3.40 -20.31
N PHE A 256 -15.43 -2.50 -19.36
CA PHE A 256 -15.89 -2.80 -18.01
C PHE A 256 -17.40 -2.60 -17.81
N ALA A 257 -18.19 -2.53 -18.88
CA ALA A 257 -19.63 -2.79 -18.79
C ALA A 257 -19.89 -4.22 -18.31
N LEU A 258 -21.07 -4.45 -17.75
CA LEU A 258 -21.46 -5.80 -17.31
C LEU A 258 -21.58 -6.76 -18.52
N GLU A 259 -21.27 -8.05 -18.31
CA GLU A 259 -21.26 -9.06 -19.37
C GLU A 259 -22.58 -9.12 -20.15
N HIS A 260 -23.73 -8.99 -19.47
CA HIS A 260 -25.04 -9.00 -20.13
C HIS A 260 -25.31 -7.75 -21.00
N ASP A 261 -24.51 -6.67 -20.81
CA ASP A 261 -24.54 -5.45 -21.64
C ASP A 261 -23.36 -5.42 -22.63
N GLY A 262 -22.64 -6.55 -22.80
CA GLY A 262 -21.58 -6.75 -23.80
C GLY A 262 -20.17 -6.40 -23.33
N GLY A 263 -19.97 -6.11 -22.05
CA GLY A 263 -18.65 -5.87 -21.45
C GLY A 263 -18.00 -7.12 -20.87
N ARG A 264 -17.04 -6.94 -19.96
CA ARG A 264 -16.28 -8.01 -19.30
C ARG A 264 -16.51 -8.10 -17.79
N ALA A 265 -17.23 -7.16 -17.19
CA ALA A 265 -17.50 -7.21 -15.76
C ALA A 265 -18.59 -8.24 -15.44
N ARG A 266 -18.24 -9.28 -14.68
CA ARG A 266 -19.16 -10.35 -14.28
C ARG A 266 -20.18 -9.88 -13.26
N PHE A 267 -19.80 -8.91 -12.44
CA PHE A 267 -20.59 -8.32 -11.36
C PHE A 267 -20.14 -6.90 -11.09
N ALA A 268 -20.98 -6.10 -10.44
CA ALA A 268 -20.62 -4.80 -9.93
C ALA A 268 -19.78 -4.93 -8.64
N GLY A 269 -18.86 -4.01 -8.41
CA GLY A 269 -17.95 -4.06 -7.28
C GLY A 269 -16.74 -4.96 -7.55
N ALA A 270 -16.13 -4.81 -8.72
CA ALA A 270 -14.91 -5.53 -9.05
C ALA A 270 -13.68 -4.62 -8.96
N VAL A 271 -12.50 -5.22 -8.66
CA VAL A 271 -11.19 -4.60 -8.85
C VAL A 271 -10.52 -5.18 -10.09
N ASP A 272 -9.85 -4.32 -10.86
CA ASP A 272 -9.08 -4.75 -12.04
C ASP A 272 -7.99 -3.71 -12.38
N TYR A 273 -7.20 -3.99 -13.39
CA TYR A 273 -6.29 -3.03 -14.00
C TYR A 273 -6.47 -3.06 -15.53
N VAL A 274 -5.94 -2.06 -16.21
CA VAL A 274 -5.88 -2.04 -17.67
C VAL A 274 -4.45 -1.81 -18.13
N GLN A 275 -4.16 -2.26 -19.35
CA GLN A 275 -2.94 -2.01 -20.07
C GLN A 275 -3.22 -1.03 -21.22
N GLY A 276 -2.31 -0.11 -21.47
CA GLY A 276 -2.44 0.86 -22.55
C GLY A 276 -1.85 2.22 -22.19
N PRO A 277 -1.16 2.90 -23.14
CA PRO A 277 -0.39 4.10 -22.85
C PRO A 277 -1.23 5.28 -22.37
N SER A 278 -2.49 5.41 -22.81
CA SER A 278 -3.37 6.51 -22.39
C SER A 278 -3.96 6.34 -21.00
N MET A 279 -3.86 5.12 -20.41
CA MET A 279 -4.32 4.81 -19.06
C MET A 279 -3.17 4.70 -18.07
N ALA A 280 -1.93 4.54 -18.55
CA ALA A 280 -0.74 4.29 -17.74
C ALA A 280 -0.53 5.39 -16.68
N GLY A 281 -0.29 4.98 -15.44
CA GLY A 281 -0.09 5.89 -14.30
C GLY A 281 -1.35 6.53 -13.74
N GLY A 282 -2.50 6.29 -14.34
CA GLY A 282 -3.78 6.78 -13.87
C GLY A 282 -4.58 5.75 -13.09
N VAL A 283 -5.65 6.23 -12.46
CA VAL A 283 -6.62 5.42 -11.71
C VAL A 283 -8.03 5.73 -12.16
N PHE A 284 -8.95 4.76 -12.09
CA PHE A 284 -10.29 4.94 -12.62
C PHE A 284 -11.37 4.21 -11.81
N VAL A 285 -12.60 4.72 -11.91
CA VAL A 285 -13.81 4.04 -11.46
C VAL A 285 -14.84 4.08 -12.58
N THR A 286 -15.30 2.90 -13.01
CA THR A 286 -16.40 2.75 -13.96
C THR A 286 -17.69 2.54 -13.21
N VAL A 287 -18.72 3.34 -13.55
CA VAL A 287 -20.06 3.25 -12.98
C VAL A 287 -21.12 3.03 -14.06
N ARG A 288 -22.29 2.51 -13.67
CA ARG A 288 -23.49 2.49 -14.51
C ARG A 288 -24.44 3.60 -14.07
N VAL A 289 -25.01 4.32 -15.05
CA VAL A 289 -25.99 5.39 -14.81
C VAL A 289 -27.21 5.13 -15.68
N ASP A 290 -28.31 4.76 -15.03
CA ASP A 290 -29.55 4.42 -15.72
C ASP A 290 -30.50 5.62 -15.92
N ASP A 291 -30.26 6.75 -15.23
CA ASP A 291 -31.03 7.98 -15.45
C ASP A 291 -30.72 8.58 -16.81
N PRO A 292 -31.72 8.67 -17.74
CA PRO A 292 -31.46 9.12 -19.11
C PRO A 292 -31.06 10.59 -19.21
N ARG A 293 -31.44 11.41 -18.23
CA ARG A 293 -31.06 12.83 -18.21
C ARG A 293 -29.57 12.98 -17.88
N ILE A 294 -29.12 12.25 -16.87
CA ILE A 294 -27.72 12.27 -16.42
C ILE A 294 -26.83 11.59 -17.46
N ALA A 295 -27.23 10.41 -17.94
CA ALA A 295 -26.48 9.69 -18.99
C ALA A 295 -26.26 10.54 -20.25
N ARG A 296 -27.27 11.29 -20.68
CA ARG A 296 -27.15 12.23 -21.82
C ARG A 296 -26.08 13.29 -21.58
N ASP A 297 -26.03 13.87 -20.38
CA ASP A 297 -25.06 14.91 -20.07
C ASP A 297 -23.64 14.36 -19.95
N LEU A 298 -23.46 13.17 -19.33
CA LEU A 298 -22.17 12.50 -19.25
C LEU A 298 -21.65 12.07 -20.63
N ASN A 299 -22.54 11.61 -21.52
CA ASN A 299 -22.19 11.34 -22.93
C ASN A 299 -21.75 12.63 -23.65
N TYR A 300 -22.48 13.74 -23.45
CA TYR A 300 -22.10 15.04 -24.01
C TYR A 300 -20.71 15.49 -23.54
N LEU A 301 -20.38 15.25 -22.24
CA LEU A 301 -19.08 15.55 -21.63
C LEU A 301 -17.99 14.52 -21.99
N LYS A 302 -18.31 13.47 -22.75
CA LYS A 302 -17.38 12.41 -23.19
C LYS A 302 -16.72 11.64 -22.03
N VAL A 303 -17.44 11.46 -20.93
CA VAL A 303 -16.96 10.71 -19.76
C VAL A 303 -17.10 9.19 -19.98
N GLY A 304 -17.85 8.76 -20.99
CA GLY A 304 -18.09 7.37 -21.35
C GLY A 304 -19.06 7.24 -22.51
N SER A 305 -19.72 6.10 -22.65
CA SER A 305 -20.70 5.85 -23.71
C SER A 305 -21.85 4.98 -23.23
N GLY A 306 -23.05 5.18 -23.82
CA GLY A 306 -24.25 4.46 -23.41
C GLY A 306 -24.63 4.79 -21.97
N ASN A 307 -24.68 3.77 -21.13
CA ASN A 307 -24.98 3.91 -19.69
C ASN A 307 -23.75 3.65 -18.80
N TYR A 308 -22.57 3.46 -19.38
CA TYR A 308 -21.34 3.21 -18.63
C TYR A 308 -20.39 4.39 -18.75
N PHE A 309 -19.92 4.88 -17.62
CA PHE A 309 -19.09 6.08 -17.50
C PHE A 309 -17.88 5.79 -16.63
N THR A 310 -16.71 6.28 -17.05
CA THR A 310 -15.46 6.09 -16.32
C THR A 310 -14.92 7.42 -15.85
N PHE A 311 -14.84 7.60 -14.55
CA PHE A 311 -14.13 8.72 -13.94
C PHE A 311 -12.66 8.33 -13.84
N PHE A 312 -11.80 9.16 -14.41
CA PHE A 312 -10.38 8.87 -14.58
C PHE A 312 -9.53 10.01 -14.04
N ARG A 313 -8.59 9.67 -13.18
CA ARG A 313 -7.51 10.56 -12.75
C ARG A 313 -6.23 10.10 -13.46
N PRO A 314 -5.61 10.94 -14.34
CA PRO A 314 -4.53 10.50 -15.23
C PRO A 314 -3.16 10.39 -14.57
N TYR A 315 -3.07 10.45 -13.25
CA TYR A 315 -1.84 10.36 -12.46
C TYR A 315 -2.12 9.88 -11.04
N HIS A 316 -1.08 9.37 -10.41
CA HIS A 316 -0.92 9.22 -8.96
C HIS A 316 0.48 9.73 -8.61
N LEU A 317 0.68 10.30 -7.42
CA LEU A 317 1.89 11.05 -7.11
C LEU A 317 2.69 10.45 -5.93
N TRP A 318 2.55 9.16 -5.70
CA TRP A 318 3.30 8.39 -4.69
C TRP A 318 3.42 9.13 -3.34
N PHE A 319 4.66 9.33 -2.88
CA PHE A 319 5.01 10.01 -1.62
C PHE A 319 4.61 11.51 -1.59
N LEU A 320 4.36 12.15 -2.74
CA LEU A 320 4.03 13.58 -2.79
C LEU A 320 2.69 13.90 -2.13
N GLU A 321 1.73 12.98 -2.15
CA GLU A 321 0.40 13.17 -1.56
C GLU A 321 0.32 12.63 -0.12
N ALA A 322 1.26 11.82 0.33
CA ALA A 322 1.25 11.24 1.67
C ALA A 322 1.13 12.28 2.80
N PRO A 323 1.77 13.48 2.72
CA PRO A 323 1.56 14.54 3.70
C PRO A 323 0.11 14.98 3.87
N ILE A 324 -0.75 14.85 2.83
CA ILE A 324 -2.18 15.17 2.92
C ILE A 324 -2.89 14.21 3.85
N SER A 325 -2.62 12.91 3.73
CA SER A 325 -3.19 11.89 4.61
C SER A 325 -2.72 12.04 6.06
N ILE A 326 -1.44 12.34 6.25
CA ILE A 326 -0.88 12.62 7.56
C ILE A 326 -1.57 13.84 8.19
N ALA A 327 -1.74 14.91 7.43
CA ALA A 327 -2.43 16.10 7.91
C ALA A 327 -3.91 15.82 8.25
N ARG A 328 -4.65 15.07 7.41
CA ARG A 328 -6.04 14.66 7.69
C ARG A 328 -6.13 13.82 8.96
N ALA A 329 -5.25 12.86 9.12
CA ALA A 329 -5.21 11.99 10.29
C ALA A 329 -5.00 12.79 11.59
N VAL A 330 -3.98 13.64 11.62
CA VAL A 330 -3.60 14.40 12.82
C VAL A 330 -4.57 15.54 13.12
N LEU A 331 -5.00 16.29 12.09
CA LEU A 331 -5.80 17.51 12.29
C LEU A 331 -7.29 17.22 12.41
N ASN A 332 -7.79 16.24 11.66
CA ASN A 332 -9.23 16.00 11.53
C ASN A 332 -9.68 14.62 12.04
N ARG A 333 -8.75 13.75 12.41
CA ARG A 333 -9.02 12.34 12.74
C ARG A 333 -9.68 11.59 11.57
N GLU A 334 -9.32 11.94 10.34
CA GLU A 334 -9.83 11.34 9.11
C GLU A 334 -8.82 10.34 8.54
N THR A 335 -9.32 9.15 8.17
CA THR A 335 -8.53 8.13 7.47
C THR A 335 -8.66 8.31 5.95
N THR A 336 -7.61 8.00 5.20
CA THR A 336 -7.64 7.96 3.73
C THR A 336 -8.13 6.61 3.24
N LEU A 337 -7.53 5.54 3.74
CA LEU A 337 -7.89 4.18 3.44
C LEU A 337 -7.66 3.30 4.67
N VAL A 338 -8.66 2.47 4.97
CA VAL A 338 -8.58 1.44 6.00
C VAL A 338 -9.26 0.16 5.50
N PRO A 339 -8.73 -1.02 5.81
CA PRO A 339 -9.39 -2.27 5.43
C PRO A 339 -10.70 -2.47 6.21
N LEU A 340 -11.65 -3.18 5.59
CA LEU A 340 -12.85 -3.67 6.25
C LEU A 340 -12.50 -4.71 7.33
N ASP A 341 -13.46 -5.05 8.20
CA ASP A 341 -13.28 -6.07 9.24
C ASP A 341 -13.00 -7.45 8.61
N HIS A 342 -13.64 -7.73 7.48
CA HIS A 342 -13.42 -8.93 6.68
C HIS A 342 -12.74 -8.55 5.35
N PRO A 343 -11.46 -8.88 5.15
CA PRO A 343 -10.79 -8.66 3.87
C PRO A 343 -11.53 -9.33 2.71
N ALA A 344 -11.71 -8.60 1.61
CA ALA A 344 -12.39 -9.08 0.40
C ALA A 344 -11.47 -9.90 -0.53
N ALA A 345 -10.15 -9.70 -0.41
CA ALA A 345 -9.14 -10.36 -1.22
C ALA A 345 -7.85 -10.60 -0.41
N ASP A 346 -6.98 -11.43 -0.95
CA ASP A 346 -5.62 -11.64 -0.46
C ASP A 346 -4.65 -11.78 -1.63
N VAL A 347 -3.37 -11.47 -1.41
CA VAL A 347 -2.31 -11.72 -2.39
C VAL A 347 -1.56 -12.97 -1.97
N VAL A 348 -1.69 -14.03 -2.76
CA VAL A 348 -1.06 -15.32 -2.48
C VAL A 348 0.28 -15.46 -3.20
N THR A 349 1.15 -16.29 -2.65
CA THR A 349 2.49 -16.61 -3.18
C THR A 349 2.39 -17.67 -4.27
N VAL A 350 2.90 -17.38 -5.48
CA VAL A 350 2.96 -18.32 -6.61
C VAL A 350 4.41 -18.47 -7.05
N ALA A 351 4.91 -19.71 -7.16
CA ALA A 351 6.26 -20.01 -7.59
C ALA A 351 6.50 -19.59 -9.07
N LYS A 352 7.57 -18.85 -9.35
CA LYS A 352 7.96 -18.46 -10.73
C LYS A 352 8.64 -19.60 -11.49
N ARG A 353 9.27 -20.50 -10.78
CA ARG A 353 10.01 -21.67 -11.32
C ARG A 353 9.89 -22.84 -10.37
N ASP A 354 10.41 -23.99 -10.76
CA ASP A 354 10.57 -25.12 -9.84
C ASP A 354 11.52 -24.73 -8.70
N LEU A 355 11.07 -24.96 -7.48
CA LEU A 355 11.78 -24.65 -6.24
C LEU A 355 12.06 -25.94 -5.47
N VAL A 356 13.21 -26.02 -4.81
CA VAL A 356 13.65 -27.22 -4.09
C VAL A 356 13.54 -27.08 -2.58
N VAL A 357 13.53 -28.21 -1.88
CA VAL A 357 13.55 -28.27 -0.40
C VAL A 357 14.73 -27.49 0.15
N GLY A 358 14.51 -26.70 1.18
CA GLY A 358 15.52 -25.89 1.86
C GLY A 358 15.88 -24.59 1.15
N GLU A 359 15.31 -24.33 -0.03
CA GLU A 359 15.46 -23.06 -0.70
C GLU A 359 14.71 -21.95 0.06
N THR A 360 15.31 -20.76 0.14
CA THR A 360 14.70 -19.60 0.75
C THR A 360 14.02 -18.75 -0.34
N LEU A 361 12.77 -18.40 -0.11
CA LEU A 361 12.07 -17.44 -0.98
C LEU A 361 12.73 -16.07 -0.84
N ASP A 362 13.03 -15.45 -1.97
CA ASP A 362 13.71 -14.16 -2.03
C ASP A 362 12.75 -12.98 -1.75
N THR A 363 12.84 -11.89 -2.48
CA THR A 363 11.97 -10.71 -2.28
C THR A 363 11.01 -10.50 -3.46
N PHE A 364 10.10 -9.54 -3.35
CA PHE A 364 9.24 -9.13 -4.46
C PHE A 364 10.05 -8.74 -5.70
N GLY A 365 9.57 -9.17 -6.87
CA GLY A 365 10.30 -8.99 -8.12
C GLY A 365 11.55 -9.85 -8.24
N GLY A 366 11.80 -10.78 -7.32
CA GLY A 366 12.92 -11.71 -7.36
C GLY A 366 12.72 -12.89 -8.32
N TYR A 367 13.43 -13.98 -8.03
CA TYR A 367 13.53 -15.16 -8.89
C TYR A 367 12.61 -16.30 -8.48
N THR A 368 12.11 -16.30 -7.22
CA THR A 368 11.44 -17.46 -6.65
C THR A 368 9.93 -17.39 -6.74
N PHE A 369 9.32 -16.24 -6.50
CA PHE A 369 7.87 -16.12 -6.44
C PHE A 369 7.35 -14.78 -7.02
N ARG A 370 6.05 -14.74 -7.26
CA ARG A 370 5.26 -13.53 -7.51
C ARG A 370 3.99 -13.54 -6.70
N GLY A 371 3.41 -12.36 -6.47
CA GLY A 371 2.10 -12.20 -5.83
C GLY A 371 0.96 -12.33 -6.84
N VAL A 372 -0.14 -12.99 -6.44
CA VAL A 372 -1.36 -13.09 -7.24
C VAL A 372 -2.58 -12.80 -6.35
N ILE A 373 -3.37 -11.79 -6.69
CA ILE A 373 -4.61 -11.50 -5.98
C ILE A 373 -5.65 -12.61 -6.17
N ARG A 374 -6.33 -12.99 -5.09
CA ARG A 374 -7.40 -13.98 -5.06
C ARG A 374 -8.57 -13.43 -4.25
N ASP A 375 -9.78 -13.81 -4.63
CA ASP A 375 -11.00 -13.55 -3.85
C ASP A 375 -10.92 -14.28 -2.50
N ALA A 376 -11.15 -13.57 -1.40
CA ALA A 376 -11.09 -14.14 -0.06
C ALA A 376 -12.13 -15.30 0.12
N ALA A 377 -13.26 -15.23 -0.54
CA ALA A 377 -14.26 -16.30 -0.51
C ALA A 377 -13.75 -17.62 -1.10
N GLU A 378 -12.88 -17.56 -2.13
CA GLU A 378 -12.23 -18.76 -2.69
C GLU A 378 -11.20 -19.38 -1.70
N LEU A 379 -10.65 -18.57 -0.81
CA LEU A 379 -9.63 -18.98 0.17
C LEU A 379 -10.24 -19.50 1.47
N SER A 380 -11.49 -19.18 1.77
CA SER A 380 -12.18 -19.54 3.02
C SER A 380 -12.52 -21.03 3.14
N GLY A 381 -12.53 -21.78 2.04
CA GLY A 381 -12.83 -23.23 2.03
C GLY A 381 -11.70 -24.15 2.49
N THR A 382 -10.53 -23.60 2.84
CA THR A 382 -9.36 -24.39 3.27
C THR A 382 -9.45 -24.76 4.74
N THR A 383 -9.45 -26.07 5.06
CA THR A 383 -9.48 -26.57 6.42
C THR A 383 -8.06 -26.66 6.99
N GLY A 384 -7.78 -25.84 8.01
CA GLY A 384 -6.49 -25.80 8.70
C GLY A 384 -5.45 -24.91 8.02
N ILE A 385 -4.59 -24.30 8.85
CA ILE A 385 -3.65 -23.27 8.38
C ILE A 385 -2.65 -23.80 7.35
N ASN A 386 -2.18 -25.04 7.50
CA ASN A 386 -1.14 -25.61 6.64
C ASN A 386 -1.56 -25.74 5.17
N THR A 387 -2.87 -25.83 4.89
CA THR A 387 -3.40 -25.94 3.53
C THR A 387 -3.77 -24.58 2.93
N ARG A 388 -3.74 -23.52 3.73
CA ARG A 388 -3.99 -22.16 3.25
C ARG A 388 -2.85 -21.66 2.37
N PRO A 389 -3.15 -20.95 1.28
CA PRO A 389 -2.13 -20.20 0.55
C PRO A 389 -1.32 -19.30 1.47
N LEU A 390 -0.02 -19.25 1.26
CA LEU A 390 0.87 -18.33 1.96
C LEU A 390 0.64 -16.93 1.43
N PRO A 391 0.27 -15.94 2.27
CA PRO A 391 0.24 -14.55 1.87
C PRO A 391 1.58 -14.11 1.31
N ALA A 392 1.59 -13.43 0.18
CA ALA A 392 2.84 -13.03 -0.47
C ALA A 392 3.69 -12.10 0.41
N GLY A 393 3.06 -11.34 1.32
CA GLY A 393 3.78 -10.52 2.30
C GLY A 393 4.56 -11.30 3.37
N LEU A 394 4.32 -12.60 3.49
CA LEU A 394 5.07 -13.50 4.39
C LEU A 394 6.14 -14.33 3.65
N ALA A 395 6.16 -14.27 2.32
CA ALA A 395 7.07 -15.08 1.52
C ALA A 395 8.55 -14.67 1.64
N PRO A 396 8.91 -13.36 1.73
CA PRO A 396 10.32 -12.99 1.83
C PRO A 396 11.00 -13.62 3.05
N GLY A 397 12.08 -14.39 2.80
CA GLY A 397 12.85 -15.07 3.84
C GLY A 397 12.27 -16.43 4.31
N ALA A 398 11.09 -16.83 3.85
CA ALA A 398 10.50 -18.13 4.16
C ALA A 398 11.32 -19.27 3.53
N ARG A 399 11.54 -20.37 4.26
CA ARG A 399 12.32 -21.52 3.81
C ARG A 399 11.42 -22.69 3.46
N LEU A 400 11.58 -23.24 2.25
CA LEU A 400 10.76 -24.34 1.77
C LEU A 400 11.04 -25.67 2.50
N THR A 401 9.97 -26.36 2.88
CA THR A 401 10.00 -27.71 3.52
C THR A 401 9.74 -28.84 2.52
N ARG A 402 9.17 -28.53 1.34
CA ARG A 402 8.98 -29.47 0.22
C ARG A 402 9.29 -28.78 -1.14
N PRO A 403 9.47 -29.55 -2.22
CA PRO A 403 9.56 -28.95 -3.54
C PRO A 403 8.21 -28.33 -3.95
N VAL A 404 8.26 -27.21 -4.69
CA VAL A 404 7.10 -26.52 -5.25
C VAL A 404 7.33 -26.31 -6.74
N ALA A 405 6.41 -26.75 -7.59
CA ALA A 405 6.55 -26.61 -9.04
C ALA A 405 6.25 -25.18 -9.52
N ALA A 406 6.79 -24.83 -10.68
CA ALA A 406 6.50 -23.57 -11.34
C ALA A 406 4.96 -23.37 -11.52
N GLY A 407 4.45 -22.20 -11.13
CA GLY A 407 3.03 -21.87 -11.17
C GLY A 407 2.19 -22.43 -10.01
N GLU A 408 2.75 -23.27 -9.15
CA GLU A 408 2.05 -23.76 -7.95
C GLU A 408 1.94 -22.67 -6.88
N ILE A 409 0.83 -22.69 -6.14
CA ILE A 409 0.63 -21.81 -4.98
C ILE A 409 1.41 -22.41 -3.80
N VAL A 410 2.27 -21.60 -3.19
CA VAL A 410 2.94 -21.94 -1.92
C VAL A 410 1.92 -21.84 -0.79
N THR A 411 1.89 -22.84 0.09
CA THR A 411 1.01 -22.85 1.26
C THR A 411 1.80 -22.66 2.56
N TRP A 412 1.10 -22.38 3.67
CA TRP A 412 1.72 -22.30 5.00
C TRP A 412 2.46 -23.59 5.38
N GLY A 413 1.96 -24.76 4.95
CA GLY A 413 2.60 -26.05 5.23
C GLY A 413 3.86 -26.31 4.42
N ASP A 414 4.13 -25.51 3.40
CA ASP A 414 5.27 -25.67 2.51
C ASP A 414 6.50 -24.90 2.98
N VAL A 415 6.37 -24.10 4.03
CA VAL A 415 7.44 -23.21 4.49
C VAL A 415 7.65 -23.26 6.00
N GLU A 416 8.88 -22.96 6.41
CA GLU A 416 9.24 -22.55 7.76
C GLU A 416 9.28 -21.02 7.80
N LEU A 417 8.58 -20.43 8.77
CA LEU A 417 8.52 -18.98 9.03
C LEU A 417 9.14 -18.68 10.40
N ASP A 418 9.62 -17.45 10.56
CA ASP A 418 9.95 -16.94 11.87
C ASP A 418 8.67 -16.61 12.67
N GLU A 419 8.23 -17.53 13.50
CA GLU A 419 7.03 -17.38 14.34
C GLU A 419 7.15 -16.22 15.37
N GLY A 420 8.35 -15.73 15.62
CA GLY A 420 8.61 -14.55 16.45
C GLY A 420 8.37 -13.23 15.72
N ALA A 421 8.39 -13.24 14.39
CA ALA A 421 8.22 -12.03 13.59
C ALA A 421 6.83 -11.38 13.79
N PRO A 422 6.75 -10.06 14.03
CA PRO A 422 5.48 -9.36 14.23
C PRO A 422 4.46 -9.61 13.10
N VAL A 423 4.88 -9.59 11.85
CA VAL A 423 4.01 -9.80 10.68
C VAL A 423 3.37 -11.20 10.67
N VAL A 424 4.11 -12.25 11.08
CA VAL A 424 3.60 -13.63 11.17
C VAL A 424 2.59 -13.76 12.32
N ARG A 425 2.93 -13.21 13.49
CA ARG A 425 2.03 -13.22 14.67
C ARG A 425 0.73 -12.46 14.39
N LEU A 426 0.80 -11.28 13.78
CA LEU A 426 -0.36 -10.49 13.41
C LEU A 426 -1.24 -11.23 12.39
N ARG A 427 -0.64 -11.88 11.38
CA ARG A 427 -1.42 -12.64 10.41
C ARG A 427 -2.13 -13.85 11.02
N ARG A 428 -1.49 -14.55 11.96
CA ARG A 428 -2.13 -15.63 12.72
C ARG A 428 -3.28 -15.11 13.59
N ALA A 429 -3.08 -13.97 14.26
CA ALA A 429 -4.14 -13.34 15.06
C ALA A 429 -5.34 -12.93 14.20
N GLN A 430 -5.09 -12.36 13.01
CA GLN A 430 -6.13 -12.02 12.04
C GLN A 430 -6.95 -13.25 11.63
N TYR A 431 -6.32 -14.38 11.33
CA TYR A 431 -7.04 -15.63 11.01
C TYR A 431 -7.88 -16.13 12.20
N SER A 432 -7.30 -16.14 13.40
CA SER A 432 -8.01 -16.61 14.61
C SER A 432 -9.25 -15.76 14.91
N ARG A 433 -9.18 -14.46 14.71
CA ARG A 433 -10.32 -13.55 14.88
C ARG A 433 -11.41 -13.83 13.84
N LEU A 434 -11.06 -13.92 12.57
CA LEU A 434 -12.02 -14.19 11.50
C LEU A 434 -12.70 -15.56 11.65
N GLU A 435 -12.02 -16.56 12.21
CA GLU A 435 -12.61 -17.87 12.51
C GLU A 435 -13.53 -17.84 13.74
N GLY A 436 -13.17 -17.05 14.76
CA GLY A 436 -13.99 -16.86 15.95
C GLY A 436 -15.30 -16.15 15.71
N GLU A 437 -15.35 -15.23 14.74
CA GLU A 437 -16.56 -14.49 14.34
C GLU A 437 -17.54 -15.33 13.48
N GLN A 438 -17.08 -16.46 12.91
CA GLN A 438 -17.90 -17.38 12.11
C GLN A 438 -18.60 -18.46 12.94
N GLN A 439 -18.30 -18.60 14.22
CA GLN A 439 -18.93 -19.53 15.18
C GLN A 439 -19.99 -18.83 16.02
#